data_7fe90d859dd52d7bced236bfdd1b89bf
#
_entry.id   7fe90d859dd52d7bced236bfdd1b89bf
#
_cell.length_a   1.000
_cell.length_b   1.000
_cell.length_c   1.000
_cell.angle_alpha   90.00
_cell.angle_beta   90.00
_cell.angle_gamma   90.00
#
_symmetry.space_group_name_H-M   'P 1'
#
loop_
_entity.id
_entity.type
_entity.pdbx_description
1 polymer ?
#
loop_
_entity_poly.entity_id
_entity_poly.type
_entity_poly.pdbx_seq_one_letter_code
_entity_poly.pdbx_strand_id
1 'polypeptide(L)'
;GPDDDAFVTAVFEGLADSGKAYVHTGGIWTYGDNSAITEDSAGIAAGLTGWRLPIEERVRRATGIRTVLVQPGIVYGYGRGLPNLVVNAPRDADGALQLMGGGDQHWTTVHVDDLAALYVLAYENAAAGSVYAGVSGQNPTVREMGEAAAKAANIASGVVPETVAATRARLGDAFADALILNQKATGSRAKIDLGWEPNGPSLVEELATGSYAPRS
;
A
#
# COMPACT_ATOMS: atom_id res chain seq x y z
N GLY A 1 -0.84 -11.37 12.57
CA GLY A 1 -1.11 -12.69 13.07
C GLY A 1 -1.49 -12.72 14.53
N PRO A 2 -1.14 -13.77 15.26
CA PRO A 2 -1.50 -13.91 16.68
C PRO A 2 -1.02 -12.73 17.54
N ASP A 3 0.16 -12.21 17.28
CA ASP A 3 0.71 -11.06 18.02
C ASP A 3 -0.09 -9.78 17.79
N ASP A 4 -0.57 -9.54 16.56
CA ASP A 4 -1.43 -8.40 16.27
C ASP A 4 -2.79 -8.52 16.95
N ASP A 5 -3.34 -9.72 17.02
CA ASP A 5 -4.62 -9.97 17.72
C ASP A 5 -4.49 -9.73 19.22
N ALA A 6 -3.39 -10.22 19.83
CA ALA A 6 -3.07 -9.99 21.22
C ALA A 6 -2.85 -8.49 21.51
N PHE A 7 -2.11 -7.80 20.62
CA PHE A 7 -1.88 -6.36 20.72
C PHE A 7 -3.20 -5.56 20.70
N VAL A 8 -4.08 -5.83 19.72
CA VAL A 8 -5.39 -5.15 19.64
C VAL A 8 -6.23 -5.44 20.88
N THR A 9 -6.18 -6.65 21.43
CA THR A 9 -6.87 -6.99 22.68
C THR A 9 -6.37 -6.14 23.83
N ALA A 10 -5.05 -6.06 24.03
CA ALA A 10 -4.46 -5.25 25.09
C ALA A 10 -4.76 -3.74 24.93
N VAL A 11 -4.78 -3.24 23.70
CA VAL A 11 -5.18 -1.84 23.41
C VAL A 11 -6.64 -1.61 23.79
N PHE A 12 -7.53 -2.53 23.46
CA PHE A 12 -8.96 -2.38 23.80
C PHE A 12 -9.19 -2.39 25.30
N GLU A 13 -8.52 -3.30 26.02
CA GLU A 13 -8.57 -3.33 27.49
C GLU A 13 -8.02 -2.05 28.12
N GLY A 14 -6.87 -1.57 27.63
CA GLY A 14 -6.21 -0.37 28.18
C GLY A 14 -6.90 0.96 27.85
N LEU A 15 -7.69 1.00 26.77
CA LEU A 15 -8.43 2.19 26.32
C LEU A 15 -9.93 2.14 26.65
N ALA A 16 -10.43 1.06 27.23
CA ALA A 16 -11.84 0.93 27.58
C ALA A 16 -12.32 2.15 28.39
N ASP A 17 -13.45 2.73 27.99
CA ASP A 17 -14.09 3.88 28.62
C ASP A 17 -13.22 5.13 28.81
N SER A 18 -12.05 5.18 28.14
CA SER A 18 -11.12 6.31 28.25
C SER A 18 -11.49 7.52 27.36
N GLY A 19 -12.37 7.34 26.38
CA GLY A 19 -12.68 8.33 25.34
C GLY A 19 -11.54 8.59 24.35
N LYS A 20 -10.42 7.86 24.47
CA LYS A 20 -9.26 8.00 23.57
C LYS A 20 -9.51 7.30 22.24
N ALA A 21 -8.81 7.78 21.20
CA ALA A 21 -8.84 7.15 19.89
C ALA A 21 -7.77 6.06 19.75
N TYR A 22 -8.10 5.04 18.98
CA TYR A 22 -7.16 4.06 18.47
C TYR A 22 -7.24 4.01 16.95
N VAL A 23 -6.14 4.38 16.27
CA VAL A 23 -6.04 4.27 14.82
C VAL A 23 -5.26 3.00 14.49
N HIS A 24 -5.95 2.01 13.93
CA HIS A 24 -5.36 0.74 13.50
C HIS A 24 -4.85 0.82 12.08
N THR A 25 -3.68 0.26 11.83
CA THR A 25 -3.11 0.12 10.49
C THR A 25 -3.48 -1.22 9.89
N GLY A 26 -4.35 -1.21 8.90
CA GLY A 26 -4.64 -2.36 8.05
C GLY A 26 -3.75 -2.40 6.81
N GLY A 27 -4.32 -2.73 5.65
CA GLY A 27 -3.60 -2.71 4.38
C GLY A 27 -4.48 -3.01 3.19
N ILE A 28 -4.17 -2.36 2.06
CA ILE A 28 -4.98 -2.44 0.84
C ILE A 28 -5.01 -3.85 0.22
N TRP A 29 -4.01 -4.68 0.46
CA TRP A 29 -3.95 -6.04 -0.09
C TRP A 29 -5.06 -6.96 0.42
N THR A 30 -5.75 -6.60 1.51
CA THR A 30 -6.93 -7.33 1.99
C THR A 30 -8.10 -7.32 1.01
N TYR A 31 -8.10 -6.43 0.02
CA TYR A 31 -9.14 -6.38 -1.02
C TYR A 31 -8.86 -7.27 -2.24
N GLY A 32 -7.72 -7.98 -2.26
CA GLY A 32 -7.34 -8.86 -3.36
C GLY A 32 -7.20 -8.13 -4.70
N ASP A 33 -7.42 -8.85 -5.80
CA ASP A 33 -7.41 -8.27 -7.15
C ASP A 33 -8.70 -7.47 -7.38
N ASN A 34 -8.59 -6.14 -7.40
CA ASN A 34 -9.74 -5.24 -7.50
C ASN A 34 -9.32 -3.89 -8.10
N SER A 35 -9.87 -3.57 -9.26
CA SER A 35 -9.58 -2.31 -9.98
C SER A 35 -10.49 -1.13 -9.59
N ALA A 36 -11.37 -1.30 -8.58
CA ALA A 36 -12.32 -0.28 -8.13
C ALA A 36 -12.54 -0.37 -6.61
N ILE A 37 -11.44 -0.40 -5.85
CA ILE A 37 -11.46 -0.51 -4.38
C ILE A 37 -12.11 0.73 -3.76
N THR A 38 -13.06 0.48 -2.89
CA THR A 38 -13.61 1.44 -1.93
C THR A 38 -13.54 0.84 -0.54
N GLU A 39 -13.74 1.64 0.49
CA GLU A 39 -13.78 1.18 1.88
C GLU A 39 -14.97 0.25 2.19
N ASP A 40 -15.96 0.18 1.27
CA ASP A 40 -17.11 -0.73 1.35
C ASP A 40 -16.90 -2.02 0.53
N SER A 41 -15.78 -2.15 -0.16
CA SER A 41 -15.43 -3.35 -0.89
C SER A 41 -15.27 -4.54 0.07
N ALA A 42 -15.74 -5.72 -0.34
CA ALA A 42 -15.54 -6.93 0.44
C ALA A 42 -14.05 -7.30 0.50
N GLY A 43 -13.56 -7.61 1.67
CA GLY A 43 -12.23 -8.17 1.82
C GLY A 43 -12.15 -9.57 1.21
N ILE A 44 -11.11 -9.82 0.43
CA ILE A 44 -10.79 -11.13 -0.15
C ILE A 44 -9.49 -11.57 0.46
N ALA A 45 -9.58 -12.21 1.62
CA ALA A 45 -8.41 -12.65 2.33
C ALA A 45 -7.83 -13.89 1.70
N ALA A 46 -6.76 -13.72 0.97
CA ALA A 46 -5.95 -14.82 0.49
C ALA A 46 -4.47 -14.60 0.86
N GLY A 47 -3.75 -15.68 1.02
CA GLY A 47 -2.29 -15.65 1.14
C GLY A 47 -1.77 -14.79 2.29
N LEU A 48 -0.95 -13.82 1.96
CA LEU A 48 -0.11 -13.07 2.91
C LEU A 48 -0.90 -12.24 3.94
N THR A 49 -2.09 -11.74 3.60
CA THR A 49 -2.83 -10.75 4.41
C THR A 49 -4.15 -11.25 4.98
N GLY A 50 -4.54 -12.50 4.72
CA GLY A 50 -5.81 -13.08 5.14
C GLY A 50 -6.08 -13.01 6.65
N TRP A 51 -5.06 -13.14 7.44
CA TRP A 51 -5.12 -13.05 8.90
C TRP A 51 -5.55 -11.66 9.42
N ARG A 52 -5.47 -10.61 8.60
CA ARG A 52 -5.85 -9.24 9.00
C ARG A 52 -7.36 -9.07 9.08
N LEU A 53 -8.13 -9.71 8.23
CA LEU A 53 -9.58 -9.45 8.10
C LEU A 53 -10.35 -9.61 9.41
N PRO A 54 -10.20 -10.67 10.21
CA PRO A 54 -10.93 -10.79 11.48
C PRO A 54 -10.51 -9.71 12.48
N ILE A 55 -9.25 -9.26 12.45
CA ILE A 55 -8.75 -8.19 13.33
C ILE A 55 -9.32 -6.84 12.89
N GLU A 56 -9.26 -6.52 11.61
CA GLU A 56 -9.81 -5.28 11.05
C GLU A 56 -11.33 -5.17 11.29
N GLU A 57 -12.05 -6.27 11.14
CA GLU A 57 -13.49 -6.32 11.44
C GLU A 57 -13.77 -6.10 12.93
N ARG A 58 -12.96 -6.68 13.82
CA ARG A 58 -13.06 -6.43 15.27
C ARG A 58 -12.78 -4.98 15.61
N VAL A 59 -11.78 -4.36 15.00
CA VAL A 59 -11.47 -2.93 15.17
C VAL A 59 -12.64 -2.06 14.72
N ARG A 60 -13.18 -2.34 13.53
CA ARG A 60 -14.29 -1.59 12.94
C ARG A 60 -15.57 -1.64 13.79
N ARG A 61 -15.84 -2.77 14.44
CA ARG A 61 -17.05 -2.97 15.27
C ARG A 61 -16.87 -2.68 16.75
N ALA A 62 -15.70 -2.25 17.18
CA ALA A 62 -15.44 -1.99 18.58
C ALA A 62 -16.38 -0.90 19.14
N THR A 63 -16.86 -1.12 20.35
CA THR A 63 -17.67 -0.16 21.11
C THR A 63 -16.94 0.25 22.38
N GLY A 64 -17.26 1.42 22.95
CA GLY A 64 -16.58 1.94 24.13
C GLY A 64 -15.20 2.57 23.86
N ILE A 65 -14.72 2.50 22.63
CA ILE A 65 -13.45 3.09 22.17
C ILE A 65 -13.71 3.75 20.82
N ARG A 66 -13.10 4.89 20.55
CA ARG A 66 -13.13 5.50 19.23
C ARG A 66 -12.06 4.87 18.34
N THR A 67 -12.43 3.82 17.62
CA THR A 67 -11.53 3.13 16.68
C THR A 67 -11.63 3.71 15.29
N VAL A 68 -10.51 3.76 14.58
CA VAL A 68 -10.42 4.11 13.15
C VAL A 68 -9.50 3.10 12.47
N LEU A 69 -9.88 2.62 11.30
CA LEU A 69 -9.06 1.74 10.47
C LEU A 69 -8.52 2.53 9.29
N VAL A 70 -7.19 2.62 9.17
CA VAL A 70 -6.52 3.14 7.97
C VAL A 70 -5.90 1.98 7.22
N GLN A 71 -6.20 1.85 5.93
CA GLN A 71 -5.70 0.80 5.05
C GLN A 71 -4.79 1.44 3.98
N PRO A 72 -3.47 1.55 4.25
CA PRO A 72 -2.53 2.13 3.31
C PRO A 72 -2.42 1.32 2.02
N GLY A 73 -2.23 2.03 0.90
CA GLY A 73 -1.70 1.48 -0.34
C GLY A 73 -0.21 1.16 -0.22
N ILE A 74 0.47 1.03 -1.35
CA ILE A 74 1.93 0.90 -1.38
C ILE A 74 2.55 2.22 -0.93
N VAL A 75 3.12 2.22 0.26
CA VAL A 75 3.75 3.41 0.85
C VAL A 75 5.14 3.60 0.26
N TYR A 76 5.45 4.83 -0.15
CA TYR A 76 6.74 5.21 -0.72
C TYR A 76 7.23 6.55 -0.19
N GLY A 77 8.48 6.85 -0.46
CA GLY A 77 9.16 8.09 -0.11
C GLY A 77 10.56 7.85 0.47
N TYR A 78 11.42 8.84 0.35
CA TYR A 78 12.78 8.84 0.89
C TYR A 78 13.64 7.63 0.46
N GLY A 79 13.38 7.08 -0.73
CA GLY A 79 14.12 5.92 -1.26
C GLY A 79 13.89 4.61 -0.49
N ARG A 80 12.76 4.48 0.23
CA ARG A 80 12.47 3.31 1.07
C ARG A 80 11.21 2.56 0.61
N GLY A 81 11.00 1.38 1.18
CA GLY A 81 9.80 0.56 0.95
C GLY A 81 9.85 -0.29 -0.31
N LEU A 82 8.67 -0.78 -0.71
CA LEU A 82 8.50 -1.73 -1.81
C LEU A 82 8.97 -1.22 -3.19
N PRO A 83 8.98 0.09 -3.51
CA PRO A 83 9.52 0.55 -4.80
C PRO A 83 10.98 0.17 -5.05
N ASN A 84 11.73 -0.14 -4.01
CA ASN A 84 13.10 -0.67 -4.17
C ASN A 84 13.15 -2.02 -4.90
N LEU A 85 12.05 -2.79 -4.93
CA LEU A 85 11.94 -4.02 -5.74
C LEU A 85 11.92 -3.70 -7.23
N VAL A 86 11.47 -2.51 -7.61
CA VAL A 86 11.49 -2.02 -9.00
C VAL A 86 12.86 -1.48 -9.34
N VAL A 87 13.40 -0.60 -8.52
CA VAL A 87 14.72 0.05 -8.75
C VAL A 87 15.87 -0.97 -8.79
N ASN A 88 15.83 -1.94 -7.88
CA ASN A 88 16.84 -2.99 -7.74
C ASN A 88 16.41 -4.30 -8.40
N ALA A 89 15.48 -4.26 -9.35
CA ALA A 89 15.06 -5.44 -10.09
C ALA A 89 16.27 -6.10 -10.80
N PRO A 90 16.31 -7.44 -10.89
CA PRO A 90 17.36 -8.11 -11.64
C PRO A 90 17.32 -7.69 -13.11
N ARG A 91 18.41 -7.88 -13.80
CA ARG A 91 18.52 -7.62 -15.25
C ARG A 91 18.51 -8.92 -16.01
N ASP A 92 17.91 -8.89 -17.19
CA ASP A 92 18.00 -10.00 -18.14
C ASP A 92 19.36 -10.01 -18.88
N ALA A 93 19.51 -10.93 -19.85
CA ALA A 93 20.75 -11.06 -20.61
C ALA A 93 21.09 -9.81 -21.45
N ASP A 94 20.09 -9.03 -21.85
CA ASP A 94 20.24 -7.78 -22.61
C ASP A 94 20.38 -6.55 -21.71
N GLY A 95 20.36 -6.74 -20.39
CA GLY A 95 20.51 -5.70 -19.38
C GLY A 95 19.23 -4.94 -19.05
N ALA A 96 18.06 -5.35 -19.53
CA ALA A 96 16.76 -4.75 -19.20
C ALA A 96 16.33 -5.11 -17.78
N LEU A 97 15.62 -4.19 -17.09
CA LEU A 97 15.05 -4.46 -15.77
C LEU A 97 13.89 -5.45 -15.88
N GLN A 98 13.94 -6.53 -15.11
CA GLN A 98 12.87 -7.52 -15.06
C GLN A 98 11.73 -7.03 -14.15
N LEU A 99 10.54 -6.86 -14.74
CA LEU A 99 9.33 -6.48 -14.00
C LEU A 99 8.86 -7.66 -13.13
N MET A 100 8.00 -7.37 -12.17
CA MET A 100 7.24 -8.40 -11.44
C MET A 100 6.00 -8.75 -12.25
N GLY A 101 5.85 -10.00 -12.66
CA GLY A 101 4.79 -10.43 -13.57
C GLY A 101 4.86 -9.74 -14.93
N GLY A 102 3.72 -9.57 -15.59
CA GLY A 102 3.60 -8.88 -16.89
C GLY A 102 3.88 -7.38 -16.85
N GLY A 103 3.79 -6.77 -15.67
CA GLY A 103 3.97 -5.35 -15.48
C GLY A 103 2.72 -4.49 -15.68
N ASP A 104 1.61 -5.08 -16.12
CA ASP A 104 0.37 -4.33 -16.43
C ASP A 104 -0.54 -4.14 -15.20
N GLN A 105 -0.24 -4.83 -14.10
CA GLN A 105 -0.94 -4.64 -12.84
C GLN A 105 -0.64 -3.27 -12.25
N HIS A 106 -1.65 -2.68 -11.64
CA HIS A 106 -1.55 -1.38 -10.98
C HIS A 106 -1.25 -1.54 -9.50
N TRP A 107 -0.43 -0.67 -8.97
CA TRP A 107 -0.27 -0.46 -7.54
C TRP A 107 -0.98 0.83 -7.13
N THR A 108 -1.92 0.75 -6.22
CA THR A 108 -2.44 1.97 -5.57
C THR A 108 -1.45 2.45 -4.52
N THR A 109 -1.08 3.72 -4.56
CA THR A 109 0.11 4.24 -3.89
C THR A 109 -0.20 5.43 -2.98
N VAL A 110 0.68 5.71 -2.03
CA VAL A 110 0.62 6.90 -1.18
C VAL A 110 2.03 7.31 -0.72
N HIS A 111 2.33 8.60 -0.79
CA HIS A 111 3.56 9.12 -0.20
C HIS A 111 3.50 9.04 1.33
N VAL A 112 4.62 8.74 1.97
CA VAL A 112 4.65 8.52 3.42
C VAL A 112 4.23 9.75 4.23
N ASP A 113 4.56 10.96 3.77
CA ASP A 113 4.17 12.19 4.46
C ASP A 113 2.66 12.45 4.34
N ASP A 114 2.07 12.18 3.16
CA ASP A 114 0.61 12.27 2.98
C ASP A 114 -0.11 11.26 3.87
N LEU A 115 0.42 10.05 3.96
CA LEU A 115 -0.13 9.04 4.84
C LEU A 115 -0.03 9.45 6.32
N ALA A 116 1.10 10.02 6.74
CA ALA A 116 1.27 10.53 8.09
C ALA A 116 0.24 11.63 8.40
N ALA A 117 0.01 12.56 7.48
CA ALA A 117 -1.04 13.57 7.61
C ALA A 117 -2.44 12.95 7.75
N LEU A 118 -2.74 11.88 6.97
CA LEU A 118 -4.00 11.15 7.13
C LEU A 118 -4.15 10.55 8.52
N TYR A 119 -3.10 9.96 9.09
CA TYR A 119 -3.15 9.40 10.45
C TYR A 119 -3.48 10.47 11.50
N VAL A 120 -2.89 11.67 11.38
CA VAL A 120 -3.19 12.79 12.28
C VAL A 120 -4.66 13.20 12.15
N LEU A 121 -5.13 13.44 10.93
CA LEU A 121 -6.52 13.81 10.67
C LEU A 121 -7.51 12.74 11.17
N ALA A 122 -7.20 11.47 10.93
CA ALA A 122 -8.01 10.33 11.39
C ALA A 122 -8.05 10.26 12.92
N TYR A 123 -6.91 10.45 13.58
CA TYR A 123 -6.83 10.49 15.02
C TYR A 123 -7.63 11.64 15.63
N GLU A 124 -7.58 12.83 15.05
CA GLU A 124 -8.23 14.02 15.57
C GLU A 124 -9.74 14.06 15.27
N ASN A 125 -10.14 13.70 14.04
CA ASN A 125 -11.45 14.07 13.51
C ASN A 125 -12.36 12.90 13.11
N ALA A 126 -11.82 11.67 12.92
CA ALA A 126 -12.63 10.58 12.42
C ALA A 126 -13.67 10.09 13.45
N ALA A 127 -14.85 9.74 12.96
CA ALA A 127 -15.86 9.07 13.77
C ALA A 127 -15.44 7.63 14.15
N ALA A 128 -15.99 7.12 15.25
CA ALA A 128 -15.75 5.73 15.66
C ALA A 128 -16.20 4.74 14.57
N GLY A 129 -15.38 3.73 14.31
CA GLY A 129 -15.63 2.70 13.31
C GLY A 129 -15.36 3.12 11.86
N SER A 130 -14.86 4.34 11.63
CA SER A 130 -14.49 4.80 10.28
C SER A 130 -13.37 3.97 9.68
N VAL A 131 -13.45 3.79 8.35
CA VAL A 131 -12.44 3.11 7.53
C VAL A 131 -11.99 4.05 6.43
N TYR A 132 -10.69 4.18 6.23
CA TYR A 132 -10.10 5.01 5.18
C TYR A 132 -9.05 4.24 4.39
N ALA A 133 -9.23 4.19 3.08
CA ALA A 133 -8.17 3.77 2.17
C ALA A 133 -7.12 4.89 2.11
N GLY A 134 -5.96 4.64 2.72
CA GLY A 134 -4.85 5.59 2.75
C GLY A 134 -4.07 5.57 1.43
N VAL A 135 -4.68 6.12 0.37
CA VAL A 135 -4.15 6.11 -1.00
C VAL A 135 -4.34 7.48 -1.66
N SER A 136 -3.35 7.92 -2.42
CA SER A 136 -3.39 9.26 -3.08
C SER A 136 -4.40 9.37 -4.23
N GLY A 137 -4.84 8.23 -4.78
CA GLY A 137 -5.61 8.13 -6.01
C GLY A 137 -4.75 7.91 -7.25
N GLN A 138 -3.43 7.88 -7.09
CA GLN A 138 -2.50 7.52 -8.14
C GLN A 138 -2.31 6.00 -8.15
N ASN A 139 -2.44 5.41 -9.33
CA ASN A 139 -2.41 3.97 -9.51
C ASN A 139 -1.50 3.61 -10.70
N PRO A 140 -0.17 3.83 -10.62
CA PRO A 140 0.73 3.51 -11.70
C PRO A 140 0.79 1.99 -11.92
N THR A 141 1.07 1.58 -13.15
CA THR A 141 1.42 0.20 -13.46
C THR A 141 2.85 -0.10 -13.03
N VAL A 142 3.14 -1.38 -12.78
CA VAL A 142 4.52 -1.82 -12.49
C VAL A 142 5.43 -1.53 -13.68
N ARG A 143 4.90 -1.55 -14.91
CA ARG A 143 5.62 -1.16 -16.12
C ARG A 143 6.00 0.32 -16.12
N GLU A 144 5.06 1.24 -15.87
CA GLU A 144 5.35 2.68 -15.79
C GLU A 144 6.41 2.98 -14.74
N MET A 145 6.34 2.32 -13.58
CA MET A 145 7.35 2.44 -12.53
C MET A 145 8.72 1.91 -12.99
N GLY A 146 8.75 0.74 -13.64
CA GLY A 146 9.97 0.15 -14.17
C GLY A 146 10.62 1.01 -15.24
N GLU A 147 9.83 1.56 -16.16
CA GLU A 147 10.29 2.47 -17.23
C GLU A 147 10.89 3.76 -16.65
N ALA A 148 10.24 4.34 -15.64
CA ALA A 148 10.77 5.50 -14.94
C ALA A 148 12.13 5.20 -14.25
N ALA A 149 12.23 4.07 -13.56
CA ALA A 149 13.46 3.63 -12.92
C ALA A 149 14.57 3.32 -13.94
N ALA A 150 14.25 2.63 -15.04
CA ALA A 150 15.19 2.31 -16.11
C ALA A 150 15.74 3.58 -16.76
N LYS A 151 14.89 4.55 -17.05
CA LYS A 151 15.27 5.85 -17.61
C LYS A 151 16.19 6.61 -16.64
N ALA A 152 15.86 6.68 -15.36
CA ALA A 152 16.68 7.33 -14.34
C ALA A 152 18.07 6.69 -14.20
N ALA A 153 18.15 5.37 -14.34
CA ALA A 153 19.40 4.61 -14.29
C ALA A 153 20.15 4.51 -15.62
N ASN A 154 19.70 5.21 -16.69
CA ASN A 154 20.27 5.16 -18.04
C ASN A 154 20.36 3.73 -18.61
N ILE A 155 19.34 2.89 -18.36
CA ILE A 155 19.26 1.52 -18.87
C ILE A 155 18.64 1.55 -20.26
N ALA A 156 19.48 1.47 -21.30
CA ALA A 156 19.05 1.59 -22.69
C ALA A 156 18.08 0.48 -23.15
N SER A 157 18.22 -0.73 -22.57
CA SER A 157 17.34 -1.88 -22.85
C SER A 157 15.96 -1.76 -22.19
N GLY A 158 15.73 -0.76 -21.35
CA GLY A 158 14.44 -0.50 -20.71
C GLY A 158 14.00 -1.60 -19.72
N VAL A 159 12.78 -2.09 -19.91
CA VAL A 159 12.14 -3.09 -19.03
C VAL A 159 11.67 -4.31 -19.82
N VAL A 160 11.63 -5.47 -19.17
CA VAL A 160 11.13 -6.72 -19.74
C VAL A 160 10.17 -7.39 -18.75
N PRO A 161 9.02 -7.95 -19.20
CA PRO A 161 8.12 -8.69 -18.32
C PRO A 161 8.77 -9.98 -17.82
N GLU A 162 8.37 -10.38 -16.61
CA GLU A 162 8.72 -11.68 -16.04
C GLU A 162 7.47 -12.56 -15.95
N THR A 163 7.63 -13.88 -16.01
CA THR A 163 6.49 -14.77 -15.78
C THR A 163 6.12 -14.78 -14.28
N VAL A 164 4.85 -15.02 -13.96
CA VAL A 164 4.40 -15.18 -12.56
C VAL A 164 5.20 -16.27 -11.84
N ALA A 165 5.51 -17.37 -12.53
CA ALA A 165 6.30 -18.46 -11.97
C ALA A 165 7.73 -18.02 -11.61
N ALA A 166 8.37 -17.21 -12.44
CA ALA A 166 9.70 -16.67 -12.18
C ALA A 166 9.68 -15.66 -11.03
N THR A 167 8.67 -14.77 -10.99
CA THR A 167 8.47 -13.84 -9.88
C THR A 167 8.29 -14.59 -8.55
N ARG A 168 7.48 -15.66 -8.53
CA ARG A 168 7.29 -16.52 -7.34
C ARG A 168 8.60 -17.21 -6.92
N ALA A 169 9.33 -17.77 -7.87
CA ALA A 169 10.62 -18.41 -7.58
C ALA A 169 11.64 -17.46 -6.94
N ARG A 170 11.60 -16.19 -7.32
CA ARG A 170 12.50 -15.15 -6.82
C ARG A 170 12.08 -14.54 -5.49
N LEU A 171 10.79 -14.32 -5.27
CA LEU A 171 10.27 -13.56 -4.12
C LEU A 171 9.50 -14.41 -3.11
N GLY A 172 9.23 -15.68 -3.42
CA GLY A 172 8.32 -16.56 -2.68
C GLY A 172 6.85 -16.34 -3.06
N ASP A 173 6.07 -17.44 -3.06
CA ASP A 173 4.73 -17.47 -3.63
C ASP A 173 3.80 -16.39 -3.05
N ALA A 174 3.64 -16.36 -1.74
CA ALA A 174 2.69 -15.48 -1.07
C ALA A 174 3.01 -13.98 -1.28
N PHE A 175 4.30 -13.63 -1.29
CA PHE A 175 4.70 -12.24 -1.47
C PHE A 175 4.63 -11.83 -2.94
N ALA A 176 5.03 -12.70 -3.86
CA ALA A 176 4.89 -12.48 -5.30
C ALA A 176 3.42 -12.28 -5.69
N ASP A 177 2.52 -13.13 -5.17
CA ASP A 177 1.07 -13.04 -5.43
C ASP A 177 0.49 -11.70 -4.95
N ALA A 178 0.94 -11.20 -3.80
CA ALA A 178 0.52 -9.89 -3.31
C ALA A 178 1.02 -8.73 -4.20
N LEU A 179 2.25 -8.80 -4.73
CA LEU A 179 2.83 -7.79 -5.61
C LEU A 179 2.23 -7.78 -7.03
N ILE A 180 1.63 -8.90 -7.45
CA ILE A 180 1.00 -9.06 -8.77
C ILE A 180 -0.48 -8.64 -8.74
N LEU A 181 -1.08 -8.41 -7.58
CA LEU A 181 -2.45 -7.91 -7.48
C LEU A 181 -2.61 -6.63 -8.31
N ASN A 182 -3.70 -6.57 -9.08
CA ASN A 182 -4.08 -5.37 -9.81
C ASN A 182 -5.06 -4.56 -8.98
N GLN A 183 -4.57 -3.49 -8.35
CA GLN A 183 -5.34 -2.72 -7.40
C GLN A 183 -5.40 -1.24 -7.76
N LYS A 184 -6.64 -0.69 -7.80
CA LYS A 184 -6.88 0.75 -7.96
C LYS A 184 -7.84 1.25 -6.91
N ALA A 185 -7.52 2.39 -6.31
CA ALA A 185 -8.38 3.09 -5.36
C ALA A 185 -8.17 4.60 -5.49
N THR A 186 -9.15 5.39 -5.05
CA THR A 186 -9.13 6.86 -5.15
C THR A 186 -8.83 7.58 -3.83
N GLY A 187 -9.03 6.91 -2.69
CA GLY A 187 -8.94 7.55 -1.37
C GLY A 187 -9.98 8.65 -1.14
N SER A 188 -11.10 8.60 -1.87
CA SER A 188 -12.09 9.68 -1.87
C SER A 188 -12.78 9.90 -0.53
N ARG A 189 -12.98 8.84 0.26
CA ARG A 189 -13.62 8.95 1.58
C ARG A 189 -12.82 9.83 2.54
N ALA A 190 -11.50 9.62 2.63
CA ALA A 190 -10.63 10.44 3.48
C ALA A 190 -10.62 11.92 3.03
N LYS A 191 -10.69 12.16 1.72
CA LYS A 191 -10.79 13.52 1.16
C LYS A 191 -12.09 14.21 1.56
N ILE A 192 -13.21 13.50 1.48
CA ILE A 192 -14.55 14.03 1.79
C ILE A 192 -14.72 14.23 3.30
N ASP A 193 -14.40 13.22 4.10
CA ASP A 193 -14.74 13.22 5.53
C ASP A 193 -13.76 14.05 6.37
N LEU A 194 -12.48 14.05 5.97
CA LEU A 194 -11.39 14.62 6.76
C LEU A 194 -10.71 15.82 6.10
N GLY A 195 -11.09 16.19 4.87
CA GLY A 195 -10.39 17.21 4.10
C GLY A 195 -8.93 16.83 3.79
N TRP A 196 -8.63 15.52 3.73
CA TRP A 196 -7.28 15.06 3.44
C TRP A 196 -6.90 15.32 1.97
N GLU A 197 -5.81 16.04 1.77
CA GLU A 197 -5.31 16.40 0.43
C GLU A 197 -3.87 15.86 0.27
N PRO A 198 -3.68 14.68 -0.35
CA PRO A 198 -2.34 14.17 -0.65
C PRO A 198 -1.68 15.03 -1.74
N ASN A 199 -0.55 15.64 -1.42
CA ASN A 199 0.18 16.58 -2.28
C ASN A 199 1.62 16.13 -2.55
N GLY A 200 2.05 14.98 -2.04
CA GLY A 200 3.37 14.43 -2.26
C GLY A 200 3.63 14.13 -3.75
N PRO A 201 4.90 14.14 -4.18
CA PRO A 201 5.26 13.78 -5.55
C PRO A 201 4.77 12.36 -5.86
N SER A 202 4.39 12.10 -7.11
CA SER A 202 3.96 10.76 -7.52
C SER A 202 5.11 9.73 -7.40
N LEU A 203 4.76 8.45 -7.24
CA LEU A 203 5.80 7.41 -7.21
C LEU A 203 6.60 7.38 -8.52
N VAL A 204 5.98 7.64 -9.66
CA VAL A 204 6.67 7.69 -10.96
C VAL A 204 7.67 8.85 -10.99
N GLU A 205 7.33 10.03 -10.48
CA GLU A 205 8.25 11.17 -10.34
C GLU A 205 9.39 10.86 -9.37
N GLU A 206 9.09 10.25 -8.23
CA GLU A 206 10.08 9.82 -7.24
C GLU A 206 11.08 8.81 -7.81
N LEU A 207 10.64 7.90 -8.68
CA LEU A 207 11.49 6.94 -9.37
C LEU A 207 12.32 7.60 -10.47
N ALA A 208 11.76 8.59 -11.19
CA ALA A 208 12.41 9.22 -12.32
C ALA A 208 13.49 10.23 -11.91
N THR A 209 13.21 11.05 -10.90
CA THR A 209 14.06 12.20 -10.52
C THR A 209 14.13 12.46 -9.02
N GLY A 210 13.35 11.72 -8.22
CA GLY A 210 13.24 11.90 -6.78
C GLY A 210 14.18 11.00 -5.98
N SER A 211 13.72 10.58 -4.81
CA SER A 211 14.54 9.90 -3.81
C SER A 211 14.99 8.48 -4.20
N TYR A 212 14.42 7.88 -5.24
CA TYR A 212 14.80 6.55 -5.76
C TYR A 212 15.74 6.63 -6.96
N ALA A 213 15.86 7.80 -7.58
CA ALA A 213 16.78 7.97 -8.71
C ALA A 213 18.26 7.79 -8.25
N PRO A 214 19.13 7.22 -9.09
CA PRO A 214 20.54 7.11 -8.78
C PRO A 214 21.13 8.49 -8.45
N ARG A 215 21.88 8.56 -7.36
CA ARG A 215 22.62 9.79 -7.03
C ARG A 215 23.79 9.93 -8.00
N SER A 216 23.87 11.08 -8.65
CA SER A 216 25.00 11.48 -9.49
C SER A 216 26.28 11.65 -8.66
#